data_112d01124048448e662c6e4e083dfb22
#
_entry.id   112d01124048448e662c6e4e083dfb22
#
_cell.length_a   1.000
_cell.length_b   1.000
_cell.length_c   1.000
_cell.angle_alpha   90.00
_cell.angle_beta   90.00
_cell.angle_gamma   90.00
#
_symmetry.space_group_name_H-M   'P 1'
#
loop_
_entity.id
_entity.type
_entity.pdbx_description
1 polymer ?
#
loop_
_entity_poly.entity_id
_entity_poly.type
_entity_poly.pdbx_seq_one_letter_code
_entity_poly.pdbx_strand_id
1 'polypeptide(L)'
;MLAKALGRSQDKIVLRTYLLGGGFGRRLEGDYMVPAALASKALGKPVKMICTRADDMRFDCPRSPSRQVLRMAFGDGGRVTAMDHQAAAGWPTAVMAPPIMPKDAHGVPYDPFASDGADHWYTVGAQRVRVLRNDLANRSIRPGLLRSVGPGWINWAVESFMDEGAHAADVDPVAFRLRMLDGAGRNAGSAPNSVGGAHRQAAVLTRVAEKAGWGSVMPRDVGLGVATTFGQARSMPTWVACVARVRVDRISGRVTAEKLTIVIDAGTIVHPDGAEAQVEGAALWGLSLALHEGTEIVNGQPKDTNLNTYTLLRMGGVPDVEIEFVPSTETPVGLGEPATTAVAPAIGNAIFAACGARVRHLPIRAEAVLQALAHRA
;
A
#
# COMPACT_ATOMS: atom_id res chain seq x y z
N MET A 1 7.53 -3.07 -27.25
CA MET A 1 7.35 -1.60 -27.29
C MET A 1 8.26 -0.95 -28.32
N LEU A 2 9.59 -0.98 -28.18
CA LEU A 2 10.56 -0.36 -29.13
C LEU A 2 10.40 -0.82 -30.58
N ALA A 3 10.23 -2.12 -30.82
CA ALA A 3 10.03 -2.68 -32.15
C ALA A 3 8.83 -2.03 -32.87
N LYS A 4 7.70 -1.92 -32.18
CA LYS A 4 6.50 -1.23 -32.68
C LYS A 4 6.74 0.24 -32.94
N ALA A 5 7.37 0.96 -32.00
CA ALA A 5 7.64 2.40 -32.14
C ALA A 5 8.60 2.72 -33.29
N LEU A 6 9.61 1.88 -33.50
CA LEU A 6 10.61 2.07 -34.56
C LEU A 6 10.18 1.50 -35.91
N GLY A 7 9.12 0.67 -35.97
CA GLY A 7 8.73 -0.05 -37.17
C GLY A 7 9.77 -1.09 -37.60
N ARG A 8 10.41 -1.77 -36.64
CA ARG A 8 11.46 -2.78 -36.87
C ARG A 8 11.08 -4.09 -36.19
N SER A 9 11.63 -5.20 -36.68
CA SER A 9 11.50 -6.49 -35.99
C SER A 9 12.34 -6.54 -34.71
N GLN A 10 11.94 -7.37 -33.74
CA GLN A 10 12.58 -7.43 -32.42
C GLN A 10 14.04 -7.90 -32.49
N ASP A 11 14.38 -8.78 -33.41
CA ASP A 11 15.74 -9.29 -33.64
C ASP A 11 16.75 -8.19 -34.05
N LYS A 12 16.26 -7.05 -34.54
CA LYS A 12 17.07 -5.88 -34.90
C LYS A 12 17.27 -4.88 -33.74
N ILE A 13 16.79 -5.22 -32.53
CA ILE A 13 16.88 -4.35 -31.37
C ILE A 13 17.70 -5.03 -30.29
N VAL A 14 18.79 -4.37 -29.88
CA VAL A 14 19.59 -4.79 -28.74
C VAL A 14 19.32 -3.85 -27.58
N LEU A 15 18.74 -4.36 -26.50
CA LEU A 15 18.53 -3.65 -25.25
C LEU A 15 19.63 -4.05 -24.25
N ARG A 16 20.34 -3.08 -23.73
CA ARG A 16 21.35 -3.29 -22.69
C ARG A 16 20.85 -2.63 -21.40
N THR A 17 20.73 -3.44 -20.35
CA THR A 17 20.35 -2.96 -19.02
C THR A 17 21.60 -2.75 -18.17
N TYR A 18 21.56 -1.74 -17.33
CA TYR A 18 22.63 -1.38 -16.40
C TYR A 18 22.09 -1.38 -14.99
N LEU A 19 22.97 -1.43 -13.99
CA LEU A 19 22.61 -1.25 -12.60
C LEU A 19 21.97 0.13 -12.39
N LEU A 20 20.97 0.18 -11.54
CA LEU A 20 20.26 1.41 -11.19
C LEU A 20 20.04 1.48 -9.67
N GLY A 21 19.88 2.70 -9.14
CA GLY A 21 19.76 2.97 -7.71
C GLY A 21 18.34 2.77 -7.15
N GLY A 22 17.51 2.01 -7.83
CA GLY A 22 16.14 1.73 -7.42
C GLY A 22 15.13 1.97 -8.54
N GLY A 23 14.04 1.22 -8.55
CA GLY A 23 13.00 1.30 -9.57
C GLY A 23 11.62 1.61 -9.01
N PHE A 24 11.30 1.07 -7.83
CA PHE A 24 10.08 1.29 -7.05
C PHE A 24 8.77 1.11 -7.83
N GLY A 25 8.81 0.29 -8.87
CA GLY A 25 7.71 0.05 -9.81
C GLY A 25 7.86 0.79 -11.14
N ARG A 26 8.43 2.00 -11.17
CA ARG A 26 8.51 2.84 -12.37
C ARG A 26 9.32 2.19 -13.51
N ARG A 27 10.30 1.36 -13.19
CA ARG A 27 11.20 0.75 -14.19
C ARG A 27 10.65 -0.53 -14.83
N LEU A 28 9.44 -0.96 -14.46
CA LEU A 28 8.80 -2.13 -15.06
C LEU A 28 8.23 -1.86 -16.47
N GLU A 29 7.91 -0.61 -16.81
CA GLU A 29 7.24 -0.28 -18.06
C GLU A 29 8.15 -0.17 -19.28
N GLY A 30 9.32 0.38 -19.17
CA GLY A 30 10.24 0.60 -20.27
C GLY A 30 9.80 1.65 -21.31
N ASP A 31 8.73 2.38 -21.07
CA ASP A 31 8.19 3.43 -21.96
C ASP A 31 9.16 4.58 -22.16
N TYR A 32 9.96 4.89 -21.14
CA TYR A 32 11.00 5.93 -21.15
C TYR A 32 12.09 5.71 -22.21
N MET A 33 12.20 4.49 -22.76
CA MET A 33 13.16 4.21 -23.85
C MET A 33 12.66 4.72 -25.22
N VAL A 34 11.35 4.79 -25.40
CA VAL A 34 10.72 5.08 -26.69
C VAL A 34 11.04 6.50 -27.18
N PRO A 35 10.91 7.56 -26.39
CA PRO A 35 11.23 8.91 -26.82
C PRO A 35 12.69 9.07 -27.28
N ALA A 36 13.64 8.48 -26.54
CA ALA A 36 15.05 8.52 -26.91
C ALA A 36 15.32 7.81 -28.24
N ALA A 37 14.70 6.65 -28.46
CA ALA A 37 14.83 5.89 -29.69
C ALA A 37 14.21 6.61 -30.91
N LEU A 38 13.06 7.24 -30.73
CA LEU A 38 12.41 8.04 -31.78
C LEU A 38 13.22 9.31 -32.11
N ALA A 39 13.76 10.00 -31.12
CA ALA A 39 14.65 11.15 -31.34
C ALA A 39 15.91 10.75 -32.10
N SER A 40 16.54 9.63 -31.74
CA SER A 40 17.68 9.10 -32.45
C SER A 40 17.37 8.76 -33.92
N LYS A 41 16.22 8.14 -34.16
CA LYS A 41 15.73 7.84 -35.52
C LYS A 41 15.50 9.10 -36.33
N ALA A 42 14.90 10.13 -35.76
CA ALA A 42 14.59 11.39 -36.44
C ALA A 42 15.87 12.18 -36.78
N LEU A 43 16.83 12.18 -35.86
CA LEU A 43 18.10 12.92 -36.05
C LEU A 43 19.14 12.13 -36.85
N GLY A 44 18.98 10.83 -37.00
CA GLY A 44 20.01 9.96 -37.62
C GLY A 44 21.31 9.87 -36.83
N LYS A 45 21.26 10.16 -35.52
CA LYS A 45 22.42 10.23 -34.60
C LYS A 45 22.12 9.55 -33.26
N PRO A 46 23.17 9.10 -32.53
CA PRO A 46 22.99 8.66 -31.15
C PRO A 46 22.41 9.77 -30.28
N VAL A 47 21.46 9.41 -29.40
CA VAL A 47 20.80 10.35 -28.47
C VAL A 47 20.90 9.83 -27.04
N LYS A 48 21.38 10.67 -26.14
CA LYS A 48 21.22 10.52 -24.68
C LYS A 48 20.13 11.48 -24.26
N MET A 49 19.07 10.94 -23.67
CA MET A 49 17.94 11.73 -23.19
C MET A 49 17.90 11.72 -21.66
N ILE A 50 17.76 12.91 -21.08
CA ILE A 50 17.58 13.10 -19.63
C ILE A 50 16.36 14.01 -19.48
N CYS A 51 15.34 13.52 -18.74
CA CYS A 51 14.17 14.31 -18.40
C CYS A 51 14.51 15.31 -17.27
N THR A 52 13.98 16.52 -17.37
CA THR A 52 13.98 17.44 -16.24
C THR A 52 13.01 16.94 -15.16
N ARG A 53 13.06 17.50 -13.94
CA ARG A 53 12.09 17.16 -12.90
C ARG A 53 10.66 17.47 -13.34
N ALA A 54 10.45 18.55 -14.05
CA ALA A 54 9.14 18.92 -14.57
C ALA A 54 8.63 17.95 -15.63
N ASP A 55 9.49 17.46 -16.51
CA ASP A 55 9.13 16.44 -17.50
C ASP A 55 8.79 15.12 -16.81
N ASP A 56 9.63 14.70 -15.84
CA ASP A 56 9.48 13.49 -15.08
C ASP A 56 8.10 13.47 -14.35
N MET A 57 7.76 14.55 -13.65
CA MET A 57 6.48 14.65 -12.93
C MET A 57 5.25 14.77 -13.85
N ARG A 58 5.39 15.36 -15.04
CA ARG A 58 4.27 15.51 -15.99
C ARG A 58 3.95 14.23 -16.75
N PHE A 59 4.97 13.48 -17.11
CA PHE A 59 4.85 12.33 -18.01
C PHE A 59 5.06 10.99 -17.32
N ASP A 60 5.09 11.00 -16.00
CA ASP A 60 5.20 9.78 -15.21
C ASP A 60 3.89 8.98 -15.21
N CYS A 61 3.97 7.76 -14.72
CA CYS A 61 2.84 6.83 -14.59
C CYS A 61 2.55 6.64 -13.10
N PRO A 62 1.68 7.47 -12.50
CA PRO A 62 1.41 7.42 -11.08
C PRO A 62 0.55 6.20 -10.71
N ARG A 63 0.55 5.86 -9.41
CA ARG A 63 -0.46 4.96 -8.85
C ARG A 63 -1.85 5.51 -9.17
N SER A 64 -2.73 4.65 -9.69
CA SER A 64 -4.11 5.05 -10.02
C SER A 64 -4.86 5.51 -8.77
N PRO A 65 -5.69 6.55 -8.87
CA PRO A 65 -6.70 6.80 -7.85
C PRO A 65 -7.63 5.59 -7.75
N SER A 66 -8.09 5.29 -6.55
CA SER A 66 -9.01 4.18 -6.31
C SER A 66 -10.13 4.59 -5.36
N ARG A 67 -11.28 3.92 -5.49
CA ARG A 67 -12.38 4.00 -4.55
C ARG A 67 -12.69 2.60 -4.04
N GLN A 68 -12.71 2.45 -2.71
CA GLN A 68 -12.99 1.20 -2.04
C GLN A 68 -14.33 1.33 -1.31
N VAL A 69 -15.21 0.35 -1.46
CA VAL A 69 -16.48 0.26 -0.73
C VAL A 69 -16.53 -1.09 -0.05
N LEU A 70 -16.55 -1.07 1.27
CA LEU A 70 -16.57 -2.27 2.09
C LEU A 70 -17.86 -2.34 2.92
N ARG A 71 -18.36 -3.55 3.10
CA ARG A 71 -19.49 -3.86 3.98
C ARG A 71 -19.16 -5.11 4.77
N MET A 72 -19.58 -5.13 6.02
CA MET A 72 -19.38 -6.26 6.94
C MET A 72 -20.70 -6.60 7.61
N ALA A 73 -20.99 -7.89 7.72
CA ALA A 73 -22.14 -8.37 8.49
C ALA A 73 -21.63 -9.05 9.76
N PHE A 74 -22.35 -8.82 10.85
CA PHE A 74 -22.08 -9.41 12.13
C PHE A 74 -23.19 -10.41 12.49
N GLY A 75 -22.79 -11.52 13.09
CA GLY A 75 -23.66 -12.45 13.80
C GLY A 75 -23.57 -12.24 15.32
N ASP A 76 -24.04 -13.24 16.06
CA ASP A 76 -24.04 -13.22 17.52
C ASP A 76 -22.63 -13.01 18.09
N GLY A 77 -22.55 -12.24 19.17
CA GLY A 77 -21.29 -11.92 19.85
C GLY A 77 -20.29 -11.09 19.03
N GLY A 78 -20.77 -10.35 18.02
CA GLY A 78 -19.91 -9.50 17.18
C GLY A 78 -19.01 -10.30 16.21
N ARG A 79 -19.33 -11.56 15.94
CA ARG A 79 -18.61 -12.40 14.97
C ARG A 79 -18.90 -11.92 13.57
N VAL A 80 -17.85 -11.72 12.77
CA VAL A 80 -17.98 -11.40 11.34
C VAL A 80 -18.49 -12.63 10.58
N THR A 81 -19.58 -12.48 9.83
CA THR A 81 -20.23 -13.56 9.07
C THR A 81 -20.15 -13.39 7.57
N ALA A 82 -19.98 -12.15 7.11
CA ALA A 82 -19.77 -11.85 5.69
C ALA A 82 -19.03 -10.52 5.47
N MET A 83 -18.30 -10.43 4.36
CA MET A 83 -17.64 -9.21 3.91
C MET A 83 -17.80 -9.02 2.41
N ASP A 84 -18.26 -7.85 1.97
CA ASP A 84 -18.34 -7.43 0.57
C ASP A 84 -17.35 -6.29 0.35
N HIS A 85 -16.46 -6.43 -0.63
CA HIS A 85 -15.45 -5.45 -0.98
C HIS A 85 -15.54 -5.12 -2.48
N GLN A 86 -15.78 -3.85 -2.82
CA GLN A 86 -15.74 -3.33 -4.17
C GLN A 86 -14.55 -2.40 -4.32
N ALA A 87 -13.64 -2.73 -5.24
CA ALA A 87 -12.44 -1.98 -5.55
C ALA A 87 -12.55 -1.40 -6.97
N ALA A 88 -12.71 -0.09 -7.10
CA ALA A 88 -12.71 0.60 -8.38
C ALA A 88 -11.41 1.40 -8.54
N ALA A 89 -10.65 1.13 -9.61
CA ALA A 89 -9.37 1.79 -9.91
C ALA A 89 -9.07 1.78 -11.41
N GLY A 90 -8.08 2.55 -11.83
CA GLY A 90 -7.41 2.30 -13.10
C GLY A 90 -6.63 0.99 -13.04
N TRP A 91 -6.49 0.32 -14.17
CA TRP A 91 -5.85 -0.98 -14.29
C TRP A 91 -4.48 -0.86 -14.99
N PRO A 92 -3.37 -0.86 -14.25
CA PRO A 92 -2.04 -0.72 -14.83
C PRO A 92 -1.71 -1.85 -15.80
N THR A 93 -2.05 -3.10 -15.51
CA THR A 93 -1.78 -4.23 -16.42
C THR A 93 -2.55 -4.11 -17.73
N ALA A 94 -3.79 -3.60 -17.70
CA ALA A 94 -4.56 -3.36 -18.91
C ALA A 94 -3.91 -2.31 -19.83
N VAL A 95 -3.12 -1.41 -19.27
CA VAL A 95 -2.40 -0.36 -20.01
C VAL A 95 -1.02 -0.84 -20.45
N MET A 96 -0.28 -1.51 -19.57
CA MET A 96 1.11 -1.89 -19.77
C MET A 96 1.27 -3.19 -20.56
N ALA A 97 0.47 -4.20 -20.23
CA ALA A 97 0.62 -5.57 -20.72
C ALA A 97 -0.73 -6.30 -20.83
N PRO A 98 -1.70 -5.82 -21.63
CA PRO A 98 -3.04 -6.43 -21.72
C PRO A 98 -3.05 -7.95 -21.97
N PRO A 99 -2.12 -8.52 -22.75
CA PRO A 99 -2.15 -9.95 -23.05
C PRO A 99 -1.90 -10.87 -21.84
N ILE A 100 -1.28 -10.36 -20.78
CA ILE A 100 -0.97 -11.16 -19.59
C ILE A 100 -2.03 -11.07 -18.49
N MET A 101 -3.12 -10.33 -18.72
CA MET A 101 -4.19 -10.22 -17.74
C MET A 101 -4.83 -11.59 -17.47
N PRO A 102 -4.93 -12.01 -16.21
CA PRO A 102 -5.65 -13.21 -15.84
C PRO A 102 -7.14 -13.07 -16.10
N LYS A 103 -7.85 -14.20 -16.15
CA LYS A 103 -9.30 -14.25 -16.27
C LYS A 103 -9.89 -14.92 -15.03
N ASP A 104 -11.05 -14.46 -14.63
CA ASP A 104 -11.82 -15.10 -13.58
C ASP A 104 -12.45 -16.44 -14.02
N ALA A 105 -13.22 -17.07 -13.14
CA ALA A 105 -13.91 -18.31 -13.41
C ALA A 105 -14.96 -18.23 -14.56
N HIS A 106 -15.37 -17.03 -14.93
CA HIS A 106 -16.32 -16.75 -16.01
C HIS A 106 -15.61 -16.31 -17.31
N GLY A 107 -14.27 -16.34 -17.34
CA GLY A 107 -13.48 -15.91 -18.50
C GLY A 107 -13.32 -14.39 -18.65
N VAL A 108 -13.74 -13.60 -17.66
CA VAL A 108 -13.64 -12.14 -17.68
C VAL A 108 -12.25 -11.71 -17.24
N PRO A 109 -11.51 -10.92 -18.02
CA PRO A 109 -10.20 -10.45 -17.63
C PRO A 109 -10.31 -9.47 -16.46
N TYR A 110 -9.35 -9.56 -15.52
CA TYR A 110 -9.22 -8.61 -14.41
C TYR A 110 -7.74 -8.25 -14.19
N ASP A 111 -7.52 -7.13 -13.54
CA ASP A 111 -6.16 -6.71 -13.18
C ASP A 111 -5.84 -7.17 -11.76
N PRO A 112 -4.86 -8.08 -11.57
CA PRO A 112 -4.49 -8.58 -10.25
C PRO A 112 -4.03 -7.45 -9.33
N PHE A 113 -3.35 -6.44 -9.86
CA PHE A 113 -2.89 -5.29 -9.07
C PHE A 113 -4.02 -4.37 -8.59
N ALA A 114 -5.23 -4.55 -9.08
CA ALA A 114 -6.42 -3.87 -8.57
C ALA A 114 -7.18 -4.68 -7.50
N SER A 115 -6.77 -5.93 -7.24
CA SER A 115 -7.38 -6.83 -6.25
C SER A 115 -6.43 -7.33 -5.15
N ASP A 116 -5.13 -7.32 -5.38
CA ASP A 116 -4.14 -7.77 -4.42
C ASP A 116 -4.26 -7.01 -3.09
N GLY A 117 -4.39 -7.74 -1.98
CA GLY A 117 -4.68 -7.22 -0.65
C GLY A 117 -6.15 -7.39 -0.24
N ALA A 118 -7.10 -7.50 -1.19
CA ALA A 118 -8.50 -7.80 -0.89
C ALA A 118 -8.73 -9.28 -0.55
N ASP A 119 -7.81 -10.15 -0.94
CA ASP A 119 -7.76 -11.57 -0.59
C ASP A 119 -7.01 -11.81 0.74
N HIS A 120 -7.29 -10.98 1.73
CA HIS A 120 -6.67 -10.97 3.05
C HIS A 120 -6.70 -12.34 3.77
N TRP A 121 -5.98 -12.44 4.90
CA TRP A 121 -5.83 -13.67 5.68
C TRP A 121 -6.90 -13.85 6.76
N TYR A 122 -7.80 -12.89 6.92
CA TYR A 122 -8.91 -12.97 7.87
C TYR A 122 -9.97 -13.98 7.43
N THR A 123 -10.46 -14.78 8.37
CA THR A 123 -11.64 -15.62 8.19
C THR A 123 -12.89 -14.78 8.48
N VAL A 124 -13.56 -14.35 7.43
CA VAL A 124 -14.70 -13.41 7.50
C VAL A 124 -16.06 -14.08 7.13
N GLY A 125 -16.11 -15.40 7.10
CA GLY A 125 -17.28 -16.14 6.61
C GLY A 125 -17.47 -16.01 5.10
N ALA A 126 -18.65 -15.62 4.64
CA ALA A 126 -18.89 -15.39 3.22
C ALA A 126 -18.14 -14.15 2.73
N GLN A 127 -17.38 -14.30 1.65
CA GLN A 127 -16.59 -13.19 1.11
C GLN A 127 -16.88 -12.98 -0.37
N ARG A 128 -17.08 -11.71 -0.76
CA ARG A 128 -17.16 -11.30 -2.15
C ARG A 128 -16.21 -10.11 -2.40
N VAL A 129 -15.32 -10.27 -3.38
CA VAL A 129 -14.46 -9.19 -3.88
C VAL A 129 -14.86 -8.88 -5.31
N ARG A 130 -15.14 -7.62 -5.62
CA ARG A 130 -15.46 -7.14 -6.97
C ARG A 130 -14.46 -6.10 -7.39
N VAL A 131 -13.79 -6.33 -8.51
CA VAL A 131 -12.79 -5.44 -9.09
C VAL A 131 -13.41 -4.73 -10.29
N LEU A 132 -13.52 -3.42 -10.23
CA LEU A 132 -14.15 -2.59 -11.24
C LEU A 132 -13.10 -1.72 -11.94
N ARG A 133 -13.04 -1.85 -13.27
CA ARG A 133 -12.17 -0.99 -14.07
C ARG A 133 -12.77 0.40 -14.20
N ASN A 134 -11.99 1.42 -13.87
CA ASN A 134 -12.35 2.81 -14.10
C ASN A 134 -11.69 3.31 -15.39
N ASP A 135 -12.45 3.35 -16.47
CA ASP A 135 -11.94 3.78 -17.78
C ASP A 135 -11.57 5.27 -17.82
N LEU A 136 -12.20 6.11 -16.99
CA LEU A 136 -11.81 7.51 -16.87
C LEU A 136 -10.40 7.61 -16.26
N ALA A 137 -10.14 6.87 -15.19
CA ALA A 137 -8.79 6.82 -14.59
C ALA A 137 -7.74 6.34 -15.60
N ASN A 138 -8.04 5.29 -16.37
CA ASN A 138 -7.12 4.78 -17.40
C ASN A 138 -6.81 5.76 -18.53
N ARG A 139 -7.76 6.62 -18.87
CA ARG A 139 -7.60 7.58 -19.98
C ARG A 139 -7.07 8.94 -19.54
N SER A 140 -7.42 9.36 -18.33
CA SER A 140 -7.02 10.68 -17.81
C SER A 140 -5.60 10.68 -17.27
N ILE A 141 -5.18 9.56 -16.70
CA ILE A 141 -3.85 9.37 -16.12
C ILE A 141 -3.42 7.97 -16.50
N ARG A 142 -2.32 7.83 -17.21
CA ARG A 142 -1.77 6.51 -17.48
C ARG A 142 -1.37 5.84 -16.15
N PRO A 143 -2.10 4.83 -15.65
CA PRO A 143 -1.78 4.20 -14.38
C PRO A 143 -0.49 3.40 -14.49
N GLY A 144 0.36 3.53 -13.50
CA GLY A 144 1.60 2.80 -13.36
C GLY A 144 1.70 2.08 -12.03
N LEU A 145 2.89 1.56 -11.75
CA LEU A 145 3.20 0.80 -10.56
C LEU A 145 4.06 1.61 -9.61
N LEU A 146 3.62 1.70 -8.36
CA LEU A 146 4.38 2.26 -7.26
C LEU A 146 4.58 1.19 -6.20
N ARG A 147 5.68 1.20 -5.48
CA ARG A 147 6.03 0.31 -4.35
C ARG A 147 4.81 -0.16 -3.58
N SER A 148 4.64 -1.45 -3.39
CA SER A 148 3.48 -2.14 -2.80
C SER A 148 2.24 -2.26 -3.71
N VAL A 149 2.31 -1.83 -4.93
CA VAL A 149 1.29 -1.95 -5.98
C VAL A 149 -0.15 -1.97 -5.44
N GLY A 150 -0.94 -3.03 -5.66
CA GLY A 150 -2.31 -3.20 -5.16
C GLY A 150 -2.41 -3.13 -3.62
N PRO A 151 -1.65 -3.93 -2.87
CA PRO A 151 -1.64 -3.86 -1.41
C PRO A 151 -1.43 -2.45 -0.84
N GLY A 152 -0.70 -1.59 -1.54
CA GLY A 152 -0.43 -0.23 -1.11
C GLY A 152 -1.67 0.65 -0.91
N TRP A 153 -2.77 0.42 -1.63
CA TRP A 153 -4.03 1.16 -1.42
C TRP A 153 -5.17 0.30 -0.87
N ILE A 154 -5.18 -1.00 -1.20
CA ILE A 154 -6.24 -1.91 -0.76
C ILE A 154 -6.11 -2.16 0.74
N ASN A 155 -4.91 -2.40 1.25
CA ASN A 155 -4.69 -2.60 2.68
C ASN A 155 -5.02 -1.35 3.52
N TRP A 156 -4.86 -0.15 2.96
CA TRP A 156 -5.38 1.06 3.60
C TRP A 156 -6.89 0.92 3.89
N ALA A 157 -7.66 0.53 2.89
CA ALA A 157 -9.11 0.39 3.03
C ALA A 157 -9.50 -0.79 3.93
N VAL A 158 -8.85 -1.95 3.74
CA VAL A 158 -9.15 -3.16 4.53
C VAL A 158 -8.84 -2.93 6.01
N GLU A 159 -7.64 -2.45 6.35
CA GLU A 159 -7.22 -2.31 7.73
C GLU A 159 -7.90 -1.14 8.47
N SER A 160 -8.22 -0.05 7.76
CA SER A 160 -9.07 1.00 8.31
C SER A 160 -10.49 0.48 8.58
N PHE A 161 -11.03 -0.36 7.70
CA PHE A 161 -12.35 -0.95 7.85
C PHE A 161 -12.40 -2.03 8.93
N MET A 162 -11.32 -2.81 9.14
CA MET A 162 -11.21 -3.72 10.27
C MET A 162 -11.24 -2.99 11.61
N ASP A 163 -10.65 -1.81 11.69
CA ASP A 163 -10.72 -0.96 12.89
C ASP A 163 -12.13 -0.40 13.12
N GLU A 164 -12.83 0.01 12.05
CA GLU A 164 -14.23 0.41 12.12
C GLU A 164 -15.13 -0.76 12.56
N GLY A 165 -14.86 -1.97 12.06
CA GLY A 165 -15.56 -3.19 12.46
C GLY A 165 -15.35 -3.54 13.93
N ALA A 166 -14.12 -3.41 14.43
CA ALA A 166 -13.80 -3.60 15.83
C ALA A 166 -14.58 -2.64 16.72
N HIS A 167 -14.60 -1.37 16.34
CA HIS A 167 -15.36 -0.34 17.06
C HIS A 167 -16.86 -0.59 17.01
N ALA A 168 -17.42 -0.99 15.86
CA ALA A 168 -18.84 -1.32 15.73
C ALA A 168 -19.25 -2.55 16.55
N ALA A 169 -18.32 -3.48 16.77
CA ALA A 169 -18.53 -4.66 17.59
C ALA A 169 -18.22 -4.46 19.09
N ASP A 170 -17.77 -3.26 19.47
CA ASP A 170 -17.27 -2.93 20.81
C ASP A 170 -16.18 -3.91 21.30
N VAL A 171 -15.22 -4.19 20.42
CA VAL A 171 -14.09 -5.10 20.66
C VAL A 171 -12.77 -4.37 20.44
N ASP A 172 -11.79 -4.67 21.28
CA ASP A 172 -10.41 -4.16 21.08
C ASP A 172 -9.91 -4.47 19.66
N PRO A 173 -9.31 -3.51 18.95
CA PRO A 173 -8.87 -3.67 17.56
C PRO A 173 -7.88 -4.81 17.32
N VAL A 174 -6.98 -5.10 18.26
CA VAL A 174 -6.06 -6.24 18.19
C VAL A 174 -6.82 -7.55 18.38
N ALA A 175 -7.64 -7.63 19.45
CA ALA A 175 -8.45 -8.80 19.74
C ALA A 175 -9.44 -9.13 18.61
N PHE A 176 -10.04 -8.11 17.99
CA PHE A 176 -10.94 -8.26 16.85
C PHE A 176 -10.25 -8.93 15.66
N ARG A 177 -9.06 -8.50 15.31
CA ARG A 177 -8.25 -9.09 14.23
C ARG A 177 -7.81 -10.52 14.57
N LEU A 178 -7.32 -10.75 15.78
CA LEU A 178 -6.86 -12.07 16.21
C LEU A 178 -7.98 -13.14 16.16
N ARG A 179 -9.22 -12.76 16.45
CA ARG A 179 -10.38 -13.68 16.34
C ARG A 179 -10.60 -14.22 14.92
N MET A 180 -10.18 -13.47 13.90
CA MET A 180 -10.33 -13.81 12.49
C MET A 180 -9.06 -14.41 11.86
N LEU A 181 -7.95 -14.41 12.57
CA LEU A 181 -6.69 -15.00 12.11
C LEU A 181 -6.53 -16.44 12.66
N ASP A 182 -7.58 -17.25 12.48
CA ASP A 182 -7.68 -18.61 13.01
C ASP A 182 -6.97 -19.67 12.16
N GLY A 183 -6.48 -19.31 10.98
CA GLY A 183 -5.78 -20.21 10.08
C GLY A 183 -6.65 -21.30 9.45
N ALA A 184 -7.97 -21.09 9.35
CA ALA A 184 -8.88 -22.08 8.77
C ALA A 184 -8.93 -21.99 7.22
N GLY A 185 -9.15 -23.12 6.58
CA GLY A 185 -9.32 -23.24 5.13
C GLY A 185 -8.13 -22.62 4.34
N ARG A 186 -8.43 -21.78 3.37
CA ARG A 186 -7.40 -21.09 2.57
C ARG A 186 -6.48 -20.16 3.38
N ASN A 187 -6.89 -19.79 4.58
CA ASN A 187 -6.14 -18.90 5.46
C ASN A 187 -5.09 -19.65 6.30
N ALA A 188 -5.09 -20.98 6.25
CA ALA A 188 -3.98 -21.80 6.76
C ALA A 188 -2.68 -21.59 5.96
N GLY A 189 -2.80 -21.18 4.69
CA GLY A 189 -1.68 -21.07 3.77
C GLY A 189 -1.28 -22.40 3.15
N SER A 190 -0.32 -22.35 2.24
CA SER A 190 0.25 -23.52 1.57
C SER A 190 1.75 -23.35 1.35
N ALA A 191 2.47 -24.49 1.36
CA ALA A 191 3.91 -24.50 1.10
C ALA A 191 4.26 -23.97 -0.32
N PRO A 192 5.49 -23.47 -0.53
CA PRO A 192 6.52 -23.29 0.49
C PRO A 192 6.45 -21.95 1.25
N ASN A 193 5.88 -20.89 0.65
CA ASN A 193 6.06 -19.53 1.15
C ASN A 193 4.95 -19.05 2.09
N SER A 194 3.74 -19.60 1.95
CA SER A 194 2.56 -19.21 2.72
C SER A 194 2.18 -20.18 3.85
N VAL A 195 3.08 -21.09 4.21
CA VAL A 195 2.89 -22.01 5.34
C VAL A 195 2.65 -21.22 6.63
N GLY A 196 1.65 -21.66 7.37
CA GLY A 196 1.23 -21.01 8.61
C GLY A 196 0.31 -19.81 8.42
N GLY A 197 0.17 -19.26 7.20
CA GLY A 197 -0.83 -18.28 6.79
C GLY A 197 -1.22 -17.25 7.84
N ALA A 198 -2.48 -17.28 8.23
CA ALA A 198 -3.04 -16.35 9.22
C ALA A 198 -2.34 -16.42 10.60
N HIS A 199 -1.82 -17.59 11.01
CA HIS A 199 -1.11 -17.71 12.29
C HIS A 199 0.19 -16.91 12.31
N ARG A 200 0.92 -16.84 11.20
CA ARG A 200 2.11 -15.99 11.09
C ARG A 200 1.73 -14.50 11.13
N GLN A 201 0.62 -14.12 10.51
CA GLN A 201 0.09 -12.76 10.62
C GLN A 201 -0.39 -12.45 12.06
N ALA A 202 -1.03 -13.40 12.72
CA ALA A 202 -1.42 -13.27 14.14
C ALA A 202 -0.19 -13.08 15.04
N ALA A 203 0.90 -13.81 14.77
CA ALA A 203 2.13 -13.71 15.55
C ALA A 203 2.77 -12.32 15.44
N VAL A 204 2.90 -11.75 14.24
CA VAL A 204 3.43 -10.39 14.09
C VAL A 204 2.52 -9.34 14.74
N LEU A 205 1.19 -9.54 14.67
CA LEU A 205 0.21 -8.65 15.31
C LEU A 205 0.33 -8.69 16.85
N THR A 206 0.43 -9.87 17.44
CA THR A 206 0.59 -10.04 18.88
C THR A 206 1.89 -9.38 19.36
N ARG A 207 3.00 -9.69 18.70
CA ARG A 207 4.31 -9.13 19.07
C ARG A 207 4.37 -7.61 18.96
N VAL A 208 3.79 -7.03 17.90
CA VAL A 208 3.81 -5.57 17.75
C VAL A 208 2.97 -4.88 18.82
N ALA A 209 1.83 -5.48 19.20
CA ALA A 209 0.98 -4.96 20.26
C ALA A 209 1.71 -4.98 21.62
N GLU A 210 2.34 -6.08 21.97
CA GLU A 210 3.17 -6.21 23.19
C GLU A 210 4.31 -5.18 23.20
N LYS A 211 5.07 -5.11 22.11
CA LYS A 211 6.24 -4.23 21.98
C LYS A 211 5.88 -2.75 22.04
N ALA A 212 4.76 -2.36 21.47
CA ALA A 212 4.26 -0.98 21.49
C ALA A 212 3.54 -0.60 22.78
N GLY A 213 3.35 -1.54 23.70
CA GLY A 213 2.57 -1.31 24.93
C GLY A 213 1.09 -1.04 24.63
N TRP A 214 0.48 -1.82 23.74
CA TRP A 214 -0.95 -1.71 23.40
C TRP A 214 -1.82 -1.80 24.65
N GLY A 215 -2.86 -0.96 24.72
CA GLY A 215 -3.71 -0.86 25.90
C GLY A 215 -3.22 0.11 26.98
N SER A 216 -2.04 0.71 26.82
CA SER A 216 -1.55 1.74 27.73
C SER A 216 -2.39 3.01 27.64
N VAL A 217 -2.56 3.70 28.77
CA VAL A 217 -3.25 4.99 28.80
C VAL A 217 -2.41 6.05 28.06
N MET A 218 -2.97 6.64 27.02
CA MET A 218 -2.32 7.69 26.25
C MET A 218 -2.65 9.08 26.81
N PRO A 219 -1.72 10.04 26.68
CA PRO A 219 -2.02 11.45 26.94
C PRO A 219 -3.15 11.95 26.03
N ARG A 220 -3.79 13.03 26.45
CA ARG A 220 -4.81 13.69 25.64
C ARG A 220 -4.29 13.98 24.23
N ASP A 221 -5.14 13.74 23.24
CA ASP A 221 -4.86 13.95 21.81
C ASP A 221 -3.69 13.11 21.26
N VAL A 222 -3.28 12.07 21.98
CA VAL A 222 -2.36 11.03 21.53
C VAL A 222 -3.11 9.72 21.43
N GLY A 223 -2.87 8.96 20.37
CA GLY A 223 -3.50 7.65 20.16
C GLY A 223 -2.53 6.62 19.62
N LEU A 224 -2.81 5.36 19.93
CA LEU A 224 -2.21 4.19 19.29
C LEU A 224 -3.19 3.65 18.25
N GLY A 225 -2.67 3.33 17.07
CA GLY A 225 -3.44 2.65 16.03
C GLY A 225 -2.66 1.49 15.46
N VAL A 226 -3.35 0.39 15.23
CA VAL A 226 -2.75 -0.86 14.75
C VAL A 226 -3.24 -1.19 13.36
N ALA A 227 -2.35 -1.79 12.55
CA ALA A 227 -2.68 -2.46 11.31
C ALA A 227 -1.77 -3.67 11.10
N THR A 228 -2.28 -4.71 10.47
CA THR A 228 -1.49 -5.87 10.06
C THR A 228 -1.84 -6.26 8.64
N THR A 229 -0.84 -6.47 7.82
CA THR A 229 -1.01 -6.73 6.39
C THR A 229 -0.06 -7.81 5.93
N PHE A 230 -0.22 -8.23 4.69
CA PHE A 230 0.82 -8.96 3.99
C PHE A 230 1.28 -8.17 2.77
N GLY A 231 2.57 -8.21 2.50
CA GLY A 231 3.15 -7.65 1.30
C GLY A 231 3.44 -8.71 0.26
N GLN A 232 3.88 -8.30 -0.93
CA GLN A 232 4.09 -9.16 -2.08
C GLN A 232 2.76 -9.79 -2.56
N ALA A 233 2.80 -11.00 -3.08
CA ALA A 233 1.61 -11.74 -3.48
C ALA A 233 1.24 -12.78 -2.39
N ARG A 234 -0.01 -13.22 -2.38
CA ARG A 234 -0.48 -14.27 -1.45
C ARG A 234 0.33 -15.57 -1.52
N SER A 235 0.93 -15.87 -2.67
CA SER A 235 1.80 -17.03 -2.84
C SER A 235 3.21 -16.85 -2.27
N MET A 236 3.62 -15.62 -2.00
CA MET A 236 4.92 -15.25 -1.43
C MET A 236 4.73 -14.14 -0.39
N PRO A 237 3.97 -14.36 0.67
CA PRO A 237 3.63 -13.31 1.62
C PRO A 237 4.79 -13.03 2.58
N THR A 238 4.96 -11.74 2.88
CA THR A 238 5.69 -11.26 4.06
C THR A 238 4.65 -10.63 4.95
N TRP A 239 4.49 -11.12 6.17
CA TRP A 239 3.55 -10.57 7.13
C TRP A 239 4.19 -9.43 7.90
N VAL A 240 3.44 -8.37 8.10
CA VAL A 240 3.88 -7.19 8.81
C VAL A 240 2.74 -6.66 9.69
N ALA A 241 3.10 -6.20 10.87
CA ALA A 241 2.20 -5.42 11.71
C ALA A 241 2.90 -4.12 12.14
N CYS A 242 2.11 -3.05 12.22
CA CYS A 242 2.56 -1.74 12.66
C CYS A 242 1.62 -1.20 13.73
N VAL A 243 2.20 -0.70 14.82
CA VAL A 243 1.52 0.20 15.75
C VAL A 243 2.11 1.59 15.58
N ALA A 244 1.25 2.54 15.20
CA ALA A 244 1.61 3.93 15.13
C ALA A 244 1.16 4.67 16.39
N ARG A 245 2.04 5.48 16.98
CA ARG A 245 1.69 6.47 17.98
C ARG A 245 1.65 7.84 17.32
N VAL A 246 0.50 8.50 17.38
CA VAL A 246 0.33 9.82 16.77
C VAL A 246 -0.23 10.82 17.77
N ARG A 247 0.12 12.08 17.56
CA ARG A 247 -0.48 13.23 18.20
C ARG A 247 -1.30 14.02 17.19
N VAL A 248 -2.48 14.45 17.59
CA VAL A 248 -3.37 15.27 16.77
C VAL A 248 -3.56 16.64 17.43
N ASP A 249 -3.25 17.70 16.72
CA ASP A 249 -3.64 19.06 17.11
C ASP A 249 -5.06 19.33 16.61
N ARG A 250 -6.02 19.37 17.51
CA ARG A 250 -7.46 19.56 17.17
C ARG A 250 -7.77 20.95 16.63
N ILE A 251 -6.91 21.93 16.85
CA ILE A 251 -7.13 23.31 16.38
C ILE A 251 -6.71 23.42 14.92
N SER A 252 -5.54 22.91 14.58
CA SER A 252 -4.98 23.00 13.24
C SER A 252 -5.29 21.77 12.36
N GLY A 253 -5.74 20.65 12.94
CA GLY A 253 -5.88 19.36 12.25
C GLY A 253 -4.56 18.65 11.97
N ARG A 254 -3.44 19.19 12.43
CA ARG A 254 -2.11 18.64 12.18
C ARG A 254 -1.93 17.31 12.90
N VAL A 255 -1.42 16.33 12.15
CA VAL A 255 -1.04 15.01 12.65
C VAL A 255 0.48 14.91 12.72
N THR A 256 1.00 14.44 13.85
CA THR A 256 2.42 14.17 14.04
C THR A 256 2.58 12.71 14.43
N ALA A 257 3.27 11.92 13.61
CA ALA A 257 3.71 10.59 14.00
C ALA A 257 4.86 10.72 15.00
N GLU A 258 4.68 10.16 16.20
CA GLU A 258 5.70 10.19 17.27
C GLU A 258 6.56 8.93 17.23
N LYS A 259 5.94 7.76 16.95
CA LYS A 259 6.63 6.47 16.88
C LYS A 259 5.93 5.52 15.93
N LEU A 260 6.71 4.71 15.23
CA LEU A 260 6.28 3.53 14.48
C LEU A 260 6.96 2.30 15.06
N THR A 261 6.20 1.37 15.61
CA THR A 261 6.69 0.06 16.05
C THR A 261 6.26 -0.96 15.01
N ILE A 262 7.20 -1.71 14.45
CA ILE A 262 6.97 -2.62 13.32
C ILE A 262 7.52 -3.98 13.65
N VAL A 263 6.72 -5.01 13.45
CA VAL A 263 7.15 -6.42 13.53
C VAL A 263 6.88 -7.08 12.19
N ILE A 264 7.85 -7.84 11.69
CA ILE A 264 7.80 -8.41 10.36
C ILE A 264 8.27 -9.87 10.36
N ASP A 265 7.58 -10.73 9.63
CA ASP A 265 7.96 -12.11 9.34
C ASP A 265 8.14 -12.29 7.84
N ALA A 266 9.39 -12.38 7.41
CA ALA A 266 9.81 -12.58 6.03
C ALA A 266 10.57 -13.90 5.83
N GLY A 267 10.40 -14.87 6.74
CA GLY A 267 11.23 -16.05 6.76
C GLY A 267 12.66 -15.75 7.25
N THR A 268 13.62 -16.50 6.77
CA THR A 268 15.02 -16.32 7.13
C THR A 268 15.56 -14.97 6.65
N ILE A 269 16.11 -14.17 7.56
CA ILE A 269 16.76 -12.90 7.24
C ILE A 269 18.21 -13.16 6.84
N VAL A 270 18.50 -13.01 5.55
CA VAL A 270 19.83 -13.31 4.99
C VAL A 270 20.85 -12.20 5.29
N HIS A 271 20.41 -10.95 5.27
CA HIS A 271 21.26 -9.78 5.47
C HIS A 271 20.56 -8.77 6.40
N PRO A 272 20.80 -8.83 7.73
CA PRO A 272 20.06 -8.04 8.72
C PRO A 272 20.08 -6.52 8.46
N ASP A 273 21.25 -5.92 8.25
CA ASP A 273 21.38 -4.46 8.04
C ASP A 273 20.62 -4.00 6.79
N GLY A 274 20.70 -4.77 5.70
CA GLY A 274 19.95 -4.48 4.48
C GLY A 274 18.46 -4.69 4.64
N ALA A 275 18.04 -5.66 5.45
CA ALA A 275 16.66 -5.93 5.80
C ALA A 275 16.07 -4.75 6.60
N GLU A 276 16.78 -4.28 7.61
CA GLU A 276 16.38 -3.13 8.42
C GLU A 276 16.23 -1.87 7.58
N ALA A 277 17.23 -1.54 6.75
CA ALA A 277 17.18 -0.40 5.84
C ALA A 277 16.01 -0.46 4.85
N GLN A 278 15.64 -1.67 4.36
CA GLN A 278 14.48 -1.86 3.50
C GLN A 278 13.17 -1.60 4.24
N VAL A 279 13.01 -2.11 5.44
CA VAL A 279 11.80 -1.95 6.26
C VAL A 279 11.63 -0.50 6.69
N GLU A 280 12.70 0.14 7.18
CA GLU A 280 12.68 1.56 7.54
C GLU A 280 12.31 2.45 6.36
N GLY A 281 12.98 2.29 5.22
CA GLY A 281 12.67 3.04 4.00
C GLY A 281 11.26 2.80 3.48
N ALA A 282 10.70 1.59 3.66
CA ALA A 282 9.32 1.27 3.32
C ALA A 282 8.33 1.96 4.27
N ALA A 283 8.62 1.95 5.58
CA ALA A 283 7.78 2.55 6.61
C ALA A 283 7.72 4.08 6.47
N LEU A 284 8.87 4.72 6.29
CA LEU A 284 8.96 6.18 6.10
C LEU A 284 8.28 6.63 4.81
N TRP A 285 8.36 5.83 3.75
CA TRP A 285 7.59 6.13 2.54
C TRP A 285 6.10 5.92 2.75
N GLY A 286 5.68 4.86 3.45
CA GLY A 286 4.29 4.66 3.87
C GLY A 286 3.73 5.85 4.67
N LEU A 287 4.53 6.40 5.58
CA LEU A 287 4.20 7.62 6.33
C LEU A 287 4.09 8.85 5.42
N SER A 288 5.03 9.00 4.47
CA SER A 288 5.00 10.09 3.50
C SER A 288 3.73 10.05 2.64
N LEU A 289 3.36 8.88 2.12
CA LEU A 289 2.12 8.65 1.38
C LEU A 289 0.87 8.87 2.24
N ALA A 290 0.93 8.55 3.53
CA ALA A 290 -0.19 8.72 4.43
C ALA A 290 -0.52 10.19 4.71
N LEU A 291 0.49 11.04 4.90
CA LEU A 291 0.31 12.41 5.41
C LEU A 291 0.66 13.51 4.40
N HIS A 292 1.53 13.23 3.42
CA HIS A 292 2.13 14.28 2.60
C HIS A 292 1.90 14.10 1.11
N GLU A 293 2.20 12.92 0.54
CA GLU A 293 2.28 12.74 -0.90
C GLU A 293 0.92 12.59 -1.57
N GLY A 294 0.71 13.37 -2.59
CA GLY A 294 -0.47 13.32 -3.45
C GLY A 294 -0.54 14.59 -4.27
N THR A 295 -0.95 14.46 -5.53
CA THR A 295 -1.18 15.57 -6.45
C THR A 295 -2.60 15.52 -7.00
N GLU A 296 -3.14 16.67 -7.30
CA GLU A 296 -4.40 16.80 -8.02
C GLU A 296 -4.17 16.70 -9.52
N ILE A 297 -5.10 16.10 -10.22
CA ILE A 297 -5.11 16.10 -11.67
C ILE A 297 -6.08 17.19 -12.14
N VAL A 298 -5.54 18.19 -12.80
CA VAL A 298 -6.30 19.33 -13.31
C VAL A 298 -6.16 19.35 -14.83
N ASN A 299 -7.30 19.28 -15.54
CA ASN A 299 -7.31 19.22 -17.00
C ASN A 299 -6.41 18.13 -17.61
N GLY A 300 -6.36 16.95 -16.94
CA GLY A 300 -5.57 15.80 -17.40
C GLY A 300 -4.07 15.90 -17.12
N GLN A 301 -3.62 16.86 -16.31
CA GLN A 301 -2.21 17.02 -15.94
C GLN A 301 -2.04 17.08 -14.42
N PRO A 302 -0.90 16.57 -13.88
CA PRO A 302 -0.55 16.78 -12.48
C PRO A 302 -0.41 18.27 -12.19
N LYS A 303 -1.01 18.73 -11.09
CA LYS A 303 -0.88 20.12 -10.61
C LYS A 303 0.56 20.43 -10.16
N ASP A 304 1.17 19.45 -9.50
CA ASP A 304 2.52 19.58 -8.97
C ASP A 304 3.54 19.12 -10.01
N THR A 305 4.44 20.01 -10.40
CA THR A 305 5.45 19.74 -11.42
C THR A 305 6.88 19.83 -10.87
N ASN A 306 7.05 20.09 -9.57
CA ASN A 306 8.34 20.10 -8.91
C ASN A 306 8.20 19.89 -7.39
N LEU A 307 9.31 19.60 -6.71
CA LEU A 307 9.39 19.31 -5.28
C LEU A 307 9.16 20.53 -4.36
N ASN A 308 8.97 21.71 -4.89
CA ASN A 308 8.54 22.89 -4.14
C ASN A 308 7.02 22.90 -3.85
N THR A 309 6.24 22.20 -4.67
CA THR A 309 4.78 22.06 -4.49
C THR A 309 4.38 20.63 -4.12
N TYR A 310 5.02 19.62 -4.70
CA TYR A 310 4.85 18.23 -4.29
C TYR A 310 5.61 17.96 -2.99
N THR A 311 4.86 17.84 -1.90
CA THR A 311 5.44 17.70 -0.57
C THR A 311 5.75 16.24 -0.23
N LEU A 312 6.93 16.02 0.32
CA LEU A 312 7.41 14.74 0.84
C LEU A 312 7.65 14.85 2.35
N LEU A 313 7.73 13.72 3.03
CA LEU A 313 8.25 13.67 4.39
C LEU A 313 9.67 14.27 4.41
N ARG A 314 9.94 15.14 5.38
CA ARG A 314 11.25 15.78 5.58
C ARG A 314 11.89 15.27 6.86
N MET A 315 13.21 15.39 7.00
CA MET A 315 13.97 14.92 8.16
C MET A 315 13.35 15.31 9.50
N GLY A 316 12.87 16.55 9.64
CA GLY A 316 12.22 17.01 10.87
C GLY A 316 10.85 16.41 11.18
N GLY A 317 10.28 15.60 10.27
CA GLY A 317 9.01 14.90 10.46
C GLY A 317 9.18 13.39 10.62
N VAL A 318 10.41 12.88 10.65
CA VAL A 318 10.71 11.45 10.83
C VAL A 318 10.44 11.08 12.30
N PRO A 319 9.56 10.09 12.56
CA PRO A 319 9.30 9.59 13.92
C PRO A 319 10.44 8.69 14.42
N ASP A 320 10.35 8.31 15.69
CA ASP A 320 11.08 7.13 16.18
C ASP A 320 10.57 5.87 15.47
N VAL A 321 11.48 5.05 14.91
CA VAL A 321 11.13 3.81 14.19
C VAL A 321 11.81 2.63 14.88
N GLU A 322 11.00 1.70 15.37
CA GLU A 322 11.45 0.49 16.01
C GLU A 322 11.02 -0.73 15.20
N ILE A 323 11.99 -1.54 14.77
CA ILE A 323 11.78 -2.70 13.89
C ILE A 323 12.18 -3.98 14.61
N GLU A 324 11.38 -5.03 14.45
CA GLU A 324 11.69 -6.37 14.91
C GLU A 324 11.40 -7.40 13.81
N PHE A 325 12.36 -8.27 13.56
CA PHE A 325 12.17 -9.44 12.70
C PHE A 325 11.82 -10.66 13.53
N VAL A 326 10.76 -11.36 13.15
CA VAL A 326 10.43 -12.65 13.78
C VAL A 326 11.50 -13.68 13.37
N PRO A 327 12.19 -14.31 14.32
CA PRO A 327 13.12 -15.40 14.00
C PRO A 327 12.40 -16.54 13.26
N SER A 328 12.90 -16.93 12.10
CA SER A 328 12.26 -17.92 11.25
C SER A 328 13.29 -18.71 10.45
N THR A 329 13.00 -19.98 10.20
CA THR A 329 13.74 -20.86 9.29
C THR A 329 13.02 -21.08 7.96
N GLU A 330 11.88 -20.42 7.78
CA GLU A 330 11.11 -20.47 6.54
C GLU A 330 11.86 -19.81 5.38
N THR A 331 11.39 -20.09 4.16
CA THR A 331 11.95 -19.52 2.93
C THR A 331 11.99 -17.99 3.00
N PRO A 332 13.13 -17.35 2.69
CA PRO A 332 13.22 -15.89 2.61
C PRO A 332 12.23 -15.30 1.62
N VAL A 333 11.55 -14.23 2.00
CA VAL A 333 10.62 -13.48 1.15
C VAL A 333 11.00 -11.99 1.14
N GLY A 334 10.46 -11.23 0.18
CA GLY A 334 10.81 -9.82 -0.04
C GLY A 334 10.44 -8.90 1.13
N LEU A 335 11.34 -7.97 1.44
CA LEU A 335 11.19 -6.94 2.49
C LEU A 335 10.97 -5.53 1.94
N GLY A 336 11.04 -5.37 0.61
CA GLY A 336 11.00 -4.06 -0.03
C GLY A 336 9.67 -3.31 0.13
N GLU A 337 8.54 -4.01 0.24
CA GLU A 337 7.20 -3.43 0.11
C GLU A 337 6.32 -3.52 1.38
N PRO A 338 6.41 -4.58 2.22
CA PRO A 338 5.38 -4.86 3.22
C PRO A 338 5.12 -3.73 4.20
N ALA A 339 6.17 -3.11 4.76
CA ALA A 339 6.00 -2.05 5.75
C ALA A 339 5.26 -0.81 5.19
N THR A 340 5.37 -0.52 3.87
CA THR A 340 4.63 0.57 3.23
C THR A 340 3.11 0.38 3.39
N THR A 341 2.62 -0.85 3.42
CA THR A 341 1.19 -1.17 3.40
C THR A 341 0.52 -1.05 4.77
N ALA A 342 1.28 -1.21 5.86
CA ALA A 342 0.75 -1.22 7.23
C ALA A 342 0.74 0.17 7.88
N VAL A 343 1.62 1.08 7.46
CA VAL A 343 1.81 2.38 8.14
C VAL A 343 0.61 3.31 7.96
N ALA A 344 0.12 3.48 6.74
CA ALA A 344 -0.99 4.41 6.51
C ALA A 344 -2.26 4.04 7.30
N PRO A 345 -2.73 2.78 7.31
CA PRO A 345 -3.89 2.42 8.12
C PRO A 345 -3.60 2.50 9.63
N ALA A 346 -2.41 2.17 10.10
CA ALA A 346 -2.04 2.36 11.49
C ALA A 346 -2.13 3.83 11.91
N ILE A 347 -1.66 4.76 11.08
CA ILE A 347 -1.79 6.21 11.30
C ILE A 347 -3.27 6.63 11.35
N GLY A 348 -4.09 6.21 10.36
CA GLY A 348 -5.52 6.54 10.33
C GLY A 348 -6.28 6.04 11.56
N ASN A 349 -5.97 4.82 12.01
CA ASN A 349 -6.55 4.22 13.21
C ASN A 349 -6.08 4.92 14.49
N ALA A 350 -4.80 5.34 14.55
CA ALA A 350 -4.27 6.12 15.67
C ALA A 350 -4.90 7.52 15.77
N ILE A 351 -5.18 8.18 14.66
CA ILE A 351 -5.92 9.46 14.63
C ILE A 351 -7.31 9.27 15.22
N PHE A 352 -8.00 8.19 14.83
CA PHE A 352 -9.31 7.88 15.40
C PHE A 352 -9.22 7.64 16.91
N ALA A 353 -8.25 6.87 17.38
CA ALA A 353 -8.03 6.62 18.82
C ALA A 353 -7.69 7.92 19.58
N ALA A 354 -6.90 8.83 18.99
CA ALA A 354 -6.49 10.08 19.62
C ALA A 354 -7.63 11.10 19.77
N CYS A 355 -8.50 11.20 18.78
CA CYS A 355 -9.46 12.29 18.74
C CYS A 355 -10.83 11.91 18.17
N GLY A 356 -10.99 10.67 17.69
CA GLY A 356 -12.20 10.15 17.09
C GLY A 356 -12.46 10.59 15.66
N ALA A 357 -11.55 11.28 15.01
CA ALA A 357 -11.67 11.63 13.61
C ALA A 357 -11.44 10.43 12.72
N ARG A 358 -12.45 9.95 12.00
CA ARG A 358 -12.32 8.86 11.02
C ARG A 358 -12.13 9.46 9.62
N VAL A 359 -10.88 9.45 9.15
CA VAL A 359 -10.54 9.91 7.80
C VAL A 359 -10.47 8.70 6.88
N ARG A 360 -11.20 8.74 5.76
CA ARG A 360 -11.28 7.64 4.78
C ARG A 360 -10.67 8.01 3.42
N HIS A 361 -9.72 8.93 3.43
CA HIS A 361 -9.08 9.47 2.23
C HIS A 361 -7.57 9.61 2.45
N LEU A 362 -6.76 9.27 1.45
CA LEU A 362 -5.32 9.53 1.42
C LEU A 362 -4.99 10.60 0.36
N PRO A 363 -4.01 11.44 0.63
CA PRO A 363 -3.33 11.63 1.91
C PRO A 363 -4.24 12.25 2.97
N ILE A 364 -3.94 11.98 4.26
CA ILE A 364 -4.68 12.54 5.41
C ILE A 364 -4.24 13.99 5.60
N ARG A 365 -4.98 14.91 5.02
CA ARG A 365 -4.73 16.34 5.14
C ARG A 365 -5.34 16.90 6.43
N ALA A 366 -4.78 17.99 6.93
CA ALA A 366 -5.27 18.67 8.14
C ALA A 366 -6.76 19.04 8.03
N GLU A 367 -7.18 19.53 6.87
CA GLU A 367 -8.56 19.88 6.57
C GLU A 367 -9.51 18.67 6.70
N ALA A 368 -9.08 17.49 6.26
CA ALA A 368 -9.87 16.27 6.37
C ALA A 368 -10.03 15.83 7.84
N VAL A 369 -8.99 16.02 8.66
CA VAL A 369 -9.08 15.78 10.12
C VAL A 369 -10.06 16.74 10.77
N LEU A 370 -9.98 18.05 10.46
CA LEU A 370 -10.90 19.06 10.99
C LEU A 370 -12.35 18.79 10.57
N GLN A 371 -12.59 18.43 9.31
CA GLN A 371 -13.91 18.04 8.81
C GLN A 371 -14.47 16.83 9.58
N ALA A 372 -13.64 15.79 9.77
CA ALA A 372 -14.05 14.60 10.50
C ALA A 372 -14.37 14.89 11.99
N LEU A 373 -13.66 15.84 12.61
CA LEU A 373 -13.97 16.31 13.96
C LEU A 373 -15.29 17.08 14.02
N ALA A 374 -15.57 17.94 13.03
CA ALA A 374 -16.80 18.73 12.97
C ALA A 374 -18.06 17.87 12.76
N HIS A 375 -17.98 16.75 12.07
CA HIS A 375 -19.11 15.84 11.89
C HIS A 375 -19.46 14.99 13.13
N ARG A 376 -18.70 15.11 14.23
CA ARG A 376 -18.97 14.46 15.51
C ARG A 376 -19.67 15.37 16.53
N ALA A 377 -19.59 16.67 16.32
CA ALA A 377 -20.29 17.66 17.13
C ALA A 377 -21.73 17.83 16.67
#